data_2a546771f898710081600567c80e4cba
#
_entry.id   2a546771f898710081600567c80e4cba
#
_cell.length_a   1.000
_cell.length_b   1.000
_cell.length_c   1.000
_cell.angle_alpha   90.00
_cell.angle_beta   90.00
_cell.angle_gamma   90.00
#
_symmetry.space_group_name_H-M   'P 1'
#
loop_
_entity.id
_entity.type
_entity.pdbx_description
1 polymer ?
#
loop_
_entity_poly.entity_id
_entity_poly.type
_entity_poly.pdbx_seq_one_letter_code
_entity_poly.pdbx_strand_id
1 'polypeptide(L)'
;MFSEFLNIVFSSLKLDRSLYKNSKNFGDAAIYFAGLIMILDGVAGAVAANTIIKTSVGISGLTAILTWLVWAIFIYVIGVKIFPDKETNVPFKKVLIGVGYAHAPGLIRFFAVTPELVIPIIFLTQFWIFASLIISTKQILNLKSNFKSLGVVFLSFLIIAIVSVSFVMSRMEALPISSYS
;
A
#
# COMPACT_ATOMS: atom_id res chain seq x y z
N MET A 1 17.51 -3.68 15.09
CA MET A 1 16.75 -2.69 14.29
C MET A 1 16.97 -2.87 12.78
N PHE A 2 18.20 -2.68 12.23
CA PHE A 2 18.39 -2.81 10.78
C PHE A 2 18.13 -4.23 10.25
N SER A 3 18.66 -5.26 10.92
CA SER A 3 18.42 -6.66 10.56
C SER A 3 16.93 -7.05 10.63
N GLU A 4 16.22 -6.50 11.60
CA GLU A 4 14.78 -6.71 11.76
C GLU A 4 13.99 -6.05 10.62
N PHE A 5 14.33 -4.82 10.26
CA PHE A 5 13.76 -4.14 9.09
C PHE A 5 13.96 -4.95 7.80
N LEU A 6 15.20 -5.41 7.54
CA LEU A 6 15.48 -6.25 6.36
C LEU A 6 14.69 -7.55 6.39
N ASN A 7 14.56 -8.19 7.55
CA ASN A 7 13.76 -9.41 7.69
C ASN A 7 12.29 -9.16 7.34
N ILE A 8 11.70 -8.04 7.78
CA ILE A 8 10.34 -7.64 7.43
C ILE A 8 10.20 -7.47 5.91
N VAL A 9 11.14 -6.74 5.28
CA VAL A 9 11.13 -6.51 3.84
C VAL A 9 11.21 -7.83 3.07
N PHE A 10 12.18 -8.69 3.40
CA PHE A 10 12.35 -9.98 2.73
C PHE A 10 11.17 -10.93 2.97
N SER A 11 10.60 -10.96 4.18
CA SER A 11 9.42 -11.76 4.47
C SER A 11 8.19 -11.29 3.68
N SER A 12 8.02 -9.98 3.53
CA SER A 12 6.96 -9.43 2.69
C SER A 12 7.15 -9.77 1.21
N LEU A 13 8.38 -9.66 0.68
CA LEU A 13 8.73 -10.06 -0.67
C LEU A 13 8.44 -11.54 -0.94
N LYS A 14 8.68 -12.41 0.05
CA LYS A 14 8.37 -13.85 -0.02
C LYS A 14 6.89 -14.17 0.18
N LEU A 15 6.04 -13.17 0.41
CA LEU A 15 4.63 -13.34 0.78
C LEU A 15 4.45 -14.26 2.01
N ASP A 16 5.38 -14.16 2.97
CA ASP A 16 5.41 -15.00 4.16
C ASP A 16 4.25 -14.64 5.10
N ARG A 17 3.35 -15.59 5.28
CA ARG A 17 2.19 -15.44 6.17
C ARG A 17 2.58 -15.26 7.63
N SER A 18 3.73 -15.80 8.04
CA SER A 18 4.22 -15.71 9.43
C SER A 18 4.54 -14.27 9.82
N LEU A 19 4.95 -13.41 8.87
CA LEU A 19 5.18 -12.00 9.07
C LEU A 19 3.94 -11.31 9.68
N TYR A 20 2.76 -11.61 9.16
CA TYR A 20 1.50 -10.96 9.55
C TYR A 20 0.78 -11.65 10.71
N LYS A 21 1.13 -12.92 10.99
CA LYS A 21 0.53 -13.72 12.07
C LYS A 21 1.24 -13.54 13.40
N ASN A 22 2.56 -13.41 13.39
CA ASN A 22 3.36 -13.36 14.61
C ASN A 22 3.21 -11.99 15.31
N SER A 23 2.69 -12.02 16.55
CA SER A 23 2.49 -10.82 17.38
C SER A 23 3.77 -10.03 17.64
N LYS A 24 4.94 -10.68 17.65
CA LYS A 24 6.25 -10.03 17.84
C LYS A 24 6.55 -9.00 16.74
N ASN A 25 6.03 -9.19 15.52
CA ASN A 25 6.23 -8.28 14.40
C ASN A 25 5.36 -7.01 14.51
N PHE A 26 4.53 -6.87 15.54
CA PHE A 26 3.63 -5.74 15.79
C PHE A 26 3.96 -5.02 17.11
N GLY A 27 5.21 -5.12 17.58
CA GLY A 27 5.72 -4.38 18.73
C GLY A 27 5.76 -2.86 18.52
N ASP A 28 6.32 -2.13 19.47
CA ASP A 28 6.30 -0.67 19.45
C ASP A 28 7.08 -0.06 18.27
N ALA A 29 8.17 -0.69 17.85
CA ALA A 29 8.95 -0.23 16.69
C ALA A 29 8.29 -0.52 15.34
N ALA A 30 7.28 -1.39 15.29
CA ALA A 30 6.66 -1.86 14.05
C ALA A 30 6.02 -0.75 13.23
N ILE A 31 5.44 0.25 13.89
CA ILE A 31 4.82 1.41 13.21
C ILE A 31 5.86 2.24 12.45
N TYR A 32 7.07 2.39 13.01
CA TYR A 32 8.16 3.11 12.37
C TYR A 32 8.70 2.36 11.15
N PHE A 33 8.82 1.01 11.24
CA PHE A 33 9.21 0.19 10.09
C PHE A 33 8.17 0.25 8.97
N ALA A 34 6.88 0.17 9.31
CA ALA A 34 5.81 0.30 8.36
C ALA A 34 5.81 1.67 7.67
N GLY A 35 5.95 2.75 8.45
CA GLY A 35 6.06 4.10 7.92
C GLY A 35 7.29 4.30 7.03
N LEU A 36 8.44 3.75 7.42
CA LEU A 36 9.67 3.80 6.61
C LEU A 36 9.49 3.08 5.27
N ILE A 37 8.88 1.89 5.27
CA ILE A 37 8.56 1.15 4.04
C ILE A 37 7.68 2.01 3.12
N MET A 38 6.66 2.65 3.66
CA MET A 38 5.74 3.50 2.88
C MET A 38 6.44 4.73 2.28
N ILE A 39 7.29 5.40 3.06
CA ILE A 39 8.09 6.53 2.55
C ILE A 39 9.01 6.04 1.42
N LEU A 40 9.71 4.94 1.64
CA LEU A 40 10.64 4.38 0.65
C LEU A 40 9.91 3.89 -0.61
N ASP A 41 8.70 3.31 -0.50
CA ASP A 41 7.86 2.94 -1.64
C ASP A 41 7.46 4.18 -2.46
N GLY A 42 7.04 5.27 -1.79
CA GLY A 42 6.72 6.53 -2.45
C GLY A 42 7.95 7.17 -3.14
N VAL A 43 9.09 7.14 -2.48
CA VAL A 43 10.37 7.62 -3.05
C VAL A 43 10.78 6.75 -4.24
N ALA A 44 10.71 5.42 -4.13
CA ALA A 44 11.03 4.49 -5.21
C ALA A 44 10.12 4.72 -6.44
N GLY A 45 8.83 4.94 -6.20
CA GLY A 45 7.88 5.30 -7.26
C GLY A 45 8.22 6.63 -7.96
N ALA A 46 8.62 7.64 -7.18
CA ALA A 46 9.04 8.94 -7.75
C ALA A 46 10.35 8.83 -8.54
N VAL A 47 11.33 8.07 -8.04
CA VAL A 47 12.60 7.82 -8.73
C VAL A 47 12.33 7.14 -10.08
N ALA A 48 11.51 6.11 -10.10
CA ALA A 48 11.09 5.45 -11.33
C ALA A 48 10.36 6.41 -12.28
N ALA A 49 9.37 7.18 -11.78
CA ALA A 49 8.61 8.12 -12.58
C ALA A 49 9.48 9.23 -13.19
N ASN A 50 10.51 9.70 -12.48
CA ASN A 50 11.44 10.75 -12.96
C ASN A 50 12.23 10.36 -14.22
N THR A 51 12.24 9.09 -14.60
CA THR A 51 12.83 8.66 -15.89
C THR A 51 11.95 9.02 -17.10
N ILE A 52 10.64 9.29 -16.86
CA ILE A 52 9.66 9.62 -17.92
C ILE A 52 9.11 11.04 -17.73
N ILE A 53 8.75 11.42 -16.50
CA ILE A 53 8.15 12.70 -16.15
C ILE A 53 8.81 13.27 -14.90
N LYS A 54 8.92 14.60 -14.83
CA LYS A 54 9.46 15.26 -13.63
C LYS A 54 8.46 15.16 -12.47
N THR A 55 8.85 14.51 -11.38
CA THR A 55 8.07 14.41 -10.14
C THR A 55 8.91 14.85 -8.93
N SER A 56 8.23 15.37 -7.90
CA SER A 56 8.91 15.73 -6.65
C SER A 56 9.01 14.51 -5.73
N VAL A 57 10.23 14.05 -5.49
CA VAL A 57 10.51 12.91 -4.59
C VAL A 57 9.98 13.15 -3.16
N GLY A 58 10.17 14.38 -2.64
CA GLY A 58 9.70 14.73 -1.30
C GLY A 58 8.17 14.71 -1.18
N ILE A 59 7.47 15.27 -2.17
CA ILE A 59 6.01 15.25 -2.20
C ILE A 59 5.51 13.79 -2.33
N SER A 60 6.14 12.97 -3.14
CA SER A 60 5.77 11.55 -3.31
C SER A 60 5.92 10.75 -2.01
N GLY A 61 6.97 10.98 -1.23
CA GLY A 61 7.11 10.38 0.10
C GLY A 61 6.01 10.79 1.08
N LEU A 62 5.62 12.08 1.07
CA LEU A 62 4.52 12.57 1.91
C LEU A 62 3.16 12.00 1.47
N THR A 63 2.88 11.98 0.17
CA THR A 63 1.63 11.41 -0.35
C THR A 63 1.52 9.92 -0.09
N ALA A 64 2.65 9.19 -0.05
CA ALA A 64 2.66 7.78 0.31
C ALA A 64 2.14 7.54 1.74
N ILE A 65 2.48 8.42 2.70
CA ILE A 65 1.94 8.34 4.08
C ILE A 65 0.43 8.54 4.10
N LEU A 66 -0.09 9.52 3.36
CA LEU A 66 -1.53 9.74 3.26
C LEU A 66 -2.24 8.54 2.62
N THR A 67 -1.69 8.03 1.53
CA THR A 67 -2.19 6.84 0.83
C THR A 67 -2.22 5.63 1.77
N TRP A 68 -1.17 5.43 2.57
CA TRP A 68 -1.11 4.37 3.58
C TRP A 68 -2.25 4.45 4.59
N LEU A 69 -2.49 5.65 5.14
CA LEU A 69 -3.60 5.87 6.08
C LEU A 69 -4.94 5.56 5.43
N VAL A 70 -5.17 6.04 4.20
CA VAL A 70 -6.40 5.80 3.45
C VAL A 70 -6.63 4.30 3.23
N TRP A 71 -5.61 3.56 2.77
CA TRP A 71 -5.70 2.12 2.60
C TRP A 71 -6.02 1.38 3.90
N ALA A 72 -5.34 1.74 5.00
CA ALA A 72 -5.56 1.12 6.30
C ALA A 72 -6.97 1.39 6.83
N ILE A 73 -7.50 2.61 6.63
CA ILE A 73 -8.86 2.97 7.03
C ILE A 73 -9.89 2.13 6.27
N PHE A 74 -9.79 2.04 4.94
CA PHE A 74 -10.75 1.27 4.15
C PHE A 74 -10.68 -0.22 4.46
N ILE A 75 -9.49 -0.82 4.56
CA ILE A 75 -9.34 -2.23 4.95
C ILE A 75 -9.91 -2.47 6.34
N TYR A 76 -9.68 -1.56 7.29
CA TYR A 76 -10.22 -1.65 8.63
C TYR A 76 -11.76 -1.55 8.64
N VAL A 77 -12.31 -0.52 8.01
CA VAL A 77 -13.77 -0.31 7.98
C VAL A 77 -14.46 -1.47 7.27
N ILE A 78 -13.98 -1.86 6.11
CA ILE A 78 -14.60 -2.93 5.33
C ILE A 78 -14.42 -4.28 6.01
N GLY A 79 -13.19 -4.61 6.44
CA GLY A 79 -12.87 -5.93 6.99
C GLY A 79 -13.30 -6.14 8.43
N VAL A 80 -13.28 -5.08 9.27
CA VAL A 80 -13.60 -5.20 10.71
C VAL A 80 -15.01 -4.76 11.04
N LYS A 81 -15.57 -3.76 10.30
CA LYS A 81 -16.88 -3.19 10.62
C LYS A 81 -18.00 -3.70 9.70
N ILE A 82 -17.71 -3.91 8.41
CA ILE A 82 -18.74 -4.29 7.41
C ILE A 82 -18.78 -5.82 7.23
N PHE A 83 -17.64 -6.47 7.05
CA PHE A 83 -17.54 -7.91 6.77
C PHE A 83 -16.67 -8.68 7.78
N PRO A 84 -16.87 -8.54 9.11
CA PRO A 84 -16.08 -9.27 10.08
C PRO A 84 -16.33 -10.78 10.00
N ASP A 85 -15.33 -11.58 10.40
CA ASP A 85 -15.53 -12.96 10.83
C ASP A 85 -15.69 -13.02 12.35
N LYS A 86 -16.12 -14.17 12.89
CA LYS A 86 -16.34 -14.33 14.32
C LYS A 86 -15.12 -14.00 15.20
N GLU A 87 -13.93 -14.17 14.66
CA GLU A 87 -12.66 -13.94 15.34
C GLU A 87 -12.00 -12.61 14.96
N THR A 88 -12.68 -11.76 14.16
CA THR A 88 -12.16 -10.47 13.74
C THR A 88 -12.32 -9.45 14.87
N ASN A 89 -11.31 -9.35 15.71
CA ASN A 89 -11.21 -8.31 16.74
C ASN A 89 -9.77 -7.81 16.81
N VAL A 90 -9.46 -6.80 16.01
CA VAL A 90 -8.10 -6.27 15.87
C VAL A 90 -8.07 -4.75 16.00
N PRO A 91 -7.06 -4.18 16.67
CA PRO A 91 -6.90 -2.73 16.75
C PRO A 91 -6.48 -2.17 15.39
N PHE A 92 -6.90 -0.94 15.08
CA PHE A 92 -6.54 -0.23 13.85
C PHE A 92 -5.01 -0.16 13.64
N LYS A 93 -4.22 0.05 14.71
CA LYS A 93 -2.74 0.06 14.67
C LYS A 93 -2.18 -1.19 13.98
N LYS A 94 -2.76 -2.38 14.26
CA LYS A 94 -2.28 -3.63 13.66
C LYS A 94 -2.56 -3.69 12.16
N VAL A 95 -3.73 -3.21 11.72
CA VAL A 95 -4.07 -3.10 10.28
C VAL A 95 -3.15 -2.11 9.59
N LEU A 96 -2.93 -0.94 10.20
CA LEU A 96 -2.04 0.09 9.68
C LEU A 96 -0.62 -0.46 9.44
N ILE A 97 -0.04 -1.15 10.44
CA ILE A 97 1.28 -1.76 10.31
C ILE A 97 1.30 -2.80 9.19
N GLY A 98 0.31 -3.68 9.14
CA GLY A 98 0.26 -4.73 8.12
C GLY A 98 0.11 -4.22 6.70
N VAL A 99 -0.64 -3.13 6.50
CA VAL A 99 -0.72 -2.45 5.20
C VAL A 99 0.64 -1.88 4.81
N GLY A 100 1.37 -1.23 5.75
CA GLY A 100 2.71 -0.72 5.47
C GLY A 100 3.70 -1.84 5.10
N TYR A 101 3.71 -2.95 5.83
CA TYR A 101 4.56 -4.09 5.49
C TYR A 101 4.23 -4.69 4.11
N ALA A 102 2.96 -4.72 3.73
CA ALA A 102 2.52 -5.23 2.44
C ALA A 102 3.02 -4.39 1.24
N HIS A 103 3.46 -3.17 1.47
CA HIS A 103 4.03 -2.28 0.45
C HIS A 103 5.53 -2.48 0.21
N ALA A 104 6.22 -3.34 0.97
CA ALA A 104 7.65 -3.61 0.78
C ALA A 104 8.03 -4.02 -0.66
N PRO A 105 7.23 -4.77 -1.44
CA PRO A 105 7.53 -5.05 -2.84
C PRO A 105 7.69 -3.79 -3.71
N GLY A 106 7.08 -2.67 -3.34
CA GLY A 106 7.23 -1.39 -4.02
C GLY A 106 8.66 -0.86 -4.04
N LEU A 107 9.51 -1.27 -3.10
CA LEU A 107 10.94 -0.92 -3.08
C LEU A 107 11.69 -1.39 -4.34
N ILE A 108 11.21 -2.43 -5.02
CA ILE A 108 11.78 -2.91 -6.28
C ILE A 108 11.75 -1.83 -7.36
N ARG A 109 10.88 -0.83 -7.25
CA ARG A 109 10.82 0.32 -8.18
C ARG A 109 12.10 1.13 -8.23
N PHE A 110 12.98 1.05 -7.22
CA PHE A 110 14.32 1.64 -7.30
C PHE A 110 15.18 1.09 -8.46
N PHE A 111 14.87 -0.10 -8.97
CA PHE A 111 15.54 -0.69 -10.12
C PHE A 111 14.96 -0.26 -11.47
N ALA A 112 13.92 0.54 -11.50
CA ALA A 112 13.36 1.11 -12.72
C ALA A 112 14.16 2.36 -13.16
N VAL A 113 15.42 2.15 -13.55
CA VAL A 113 16.40 3.22 -13.85
C VAL A 113 16.39 3.68 -15.30
N THR A 114 15.65 3.02 -16.18
CA THR A 114 15.48 3.40 -17.58
C THR A 114 13.99 3.47 -17.94
N PRO A 115 13.58 4.33 -18.91
CA PRO A 115 12.17 4.49 -19.28
C PRO A 115 11.47 3.17 -19.63
N GLU A 116 12.18 2.24 -20.29
CA GLU A 116 11.63 0.95 -20.74
C GLU A 116 11.28 0.03 -19.56
N LEU A 117 11.99 0.15 -18.44
CA LEU A 117 11.80 -0.68 -17.24
C LEU A 117 10.69 -0.14 -16.33
N VAL A 118 10.31 1.14 -16.45
CA VAL A 118 9.35 1.79 -15.53
C VAL A 118 8.02 1.07 -15.56
N ILE A 119 7.41 0.93 -16.73
CA ILE A 119 6.07 0.33 -16.85
C ILE A 119 6.07 -1.14 -16.40
N PRO A 120 6.96 -2.03 -16.89
CA PRO A 120 7.01 -3.42 -16.44
C PRO A 120 7.21 -3.55 -14.92
N ILE A 121 8.12 -2.79 -14.33
CA ILE A 121 8.41 -2.87 -12.90
C ILE A 121 7.24 -2.33 -12.06
N ILE A 122 6.58 -1.23 -12.47
CA ILE A 122 5.40 -0.71 -11.78
C ILE A 122 4.27 -1.75 -11.80
N PHE A 123 3.97 -2.36 -12.95
CA PHE A 123 2.96 -3.40 -13.04
C PHE A 123 3.29 -4.60 -12.15
N LEU A 124 4.50 -5.12 -12.25
CA LEU A 124 4.95 -6.25 -11.43
C LEU A 124 4.81 -5.96 -9.94
N THR A 125 5.33 -4.83 -9.48
CA THR A 125 5.29 -4.46 -8.07
C THR A 125 3.88 -4.17 -7.59
N GLN A 126 3.00 -3.62 -8.44
CA GLN A 126 1.61 -3.37 -8.08
C GLN A 126 0.83 -4.68 -7.85
N PHE A 127 0.99 -5.68 -8.72
CA PHE A 127 0.41 -7.01 -8.50
C PHE A 127 0.97 -7.67 -7.24
N TRP A 128 2.27 -7.50 -6.99
CA TRP A 128 2.90 -8.08 -5.80
C TRP A 128 2.41 -7.42 -4.51
N ILE A 129 2.30 -6.09 -4.47
CA ILE A 129 1.70 -5.35 -3.35
C ILE A 129 0.27 -5.82 -3.11
N PHE A 130 -0.52 -5.98 -4.18
CA PHE A 130 -1.90 -6.44 -4.07
C PHE A 130 -1.99 -7.86 -3.47
N ALA A 131 -1.15 -8.78 -3.92
CA ALA A 131 -1.05 -10.13 -3.34
C ALA A 131 -0.63 -10.08 -1.85
N SER A 132 0.34 -9.23 -1.51
CA SER A 132 0.81 -9.01 -0.14
C SER A 132 -0.29 -8.43 0.75
N LEU A 133 -1.08 -7.47 0.25
CA LEU A 133 -2.24 -6.91 0.95
C LEU A 133 -3.31 -7.97 1.24
N ILE A 134 -3.60 -8.86 0.29
CA ILE A 134 -4.56 -9.96 0.50
C ILE A 134 -4.08 -10.87 1.63
N ILE A 135 -2.80 -11.25 1.62
CA ILE A 135 -2.22 -12.12 2.65
C ILE A 135 -2.21 -11.40 4.00
N SER A 136 -1.74 -10.16 4.04
CA SER A 136 -1.73 -9.30 5.23
C SER A 136 -3.13 -9.19 5.84
N THR A 137 -4.11 -8.78 5.04
CA THR A 137 -5.52 -8.62 5.46
C THR A 137 -6.08 -9.93 6.03
N LYS A 138 -5.85 -11.07 5.34
CA LYS A 138 -6.30 -12.36 5.82
C LYS A 138 -5.75 -12.72 7.20
N GLN A 139 -4.42 -12.59 7.36
CA GLN A 139 -3.75 -13.01 8.59
C GLN A 139 -4.07 -12.06 9.76
N ILE A 140 -4.09 -10.76 9.52
CA ILE A 140 -4.34 -9.75 10.55
C ILE A 140 -5.78 -9.80 11.04
N LEU A 141 -6.75 -9.89 10.11
CA LEU A 141 -8.17 -9.92 10.45
C LEU A 141 -8.68 -11.31 10.82
N ASN A 142 -7.82 -12.33 10.82
CA ASN A 142 -8.18 -13.74 11.06
C ASN A 142 -9.33 -14.22 10.15
N LEU A 143 -9.32 -13.81 8.88
CA LEU A 143 -10.36 -14.19 7.94
C LEU A 143 -10.21 -15.67 7.52
N LYS A 144 -11.32 -16.42 7.56
CA LYS A 144 -11.32 -17.84 7.21
C LYS A 144 -11.04 -18.09 5.74
N SER A 145 -11.58 -17.24 4.85
CA SER A 145 -11.53 -17.41 3.40
C SER A 145 -10.53 -16.44 2.73
N ASN A 146 -9.76 -16.94 1.75
CA ASN A 146 -8.96 -16.11 0.86
C ASN A 146 -9.85 -15.18 0.02
N PHE A 147 -11.03 -15.67 -0.42
CA PHE A 147 -11.97 -14.86 -1.19
C PHE A 147 -12.51 -13.68 -0.40
N LYS A 148 -12.73 -13.85 0.91
CA LYS A 148 -13.18 -12.75 1.76
C LYS A 148 -12.10 -11.67 1.89
N SER A 149 -10.84 -12.08 2.08
CA SER A 149 -9.71 -11.16 2.10
C SER A 149 -9.52 -10.44 0.77
N LEU A 150 -9.61 -11.18 -0.35
CA LEU A 150 -9.61 -10.61 -1.69
C LEU A 150 -10.73 -9.57 -1.85
N GLY A 151 -11.96 -9.90 -1.43
CA GLY A 151 -13.11 -9.00 -1.49
C GLY A 151 -12.89 -7.72 -0.69
N VAL A 152 -12.34 -7.80 0.54
CA VAL A 152 -12.02 -6.63 1.37
C VAL A 152 -11.00 -5.73 0.67
N VAL A 153 -9.90 -6.30 0.18
CA VAL A 153 -8.83 -5.53 -0.49
C VAL A 153 -9.33 -4.95 -1.81
N PHE A 154 -10.05 -5.73 -2.61
CA PHE A 154 -10.58 -5.29 -3.91
C PHE A 154 -11.64 -4.18 -3.75
N LEU A 155 -12.55 -4.30 -2.80
CA LEU A 155 -13.55 -3.27 -2.52
C LEU A 155 -12.88 -1.98 -2.01
N SER A 156 -11.86 -2.10 -1.15
CA SER A 156 -11.05 -0.95 -0.72
C SER A 156 -10.41 -0.27 -1.92
N PHE A 157 -9.81 -1.03 -2.84
CA PHE A 157 -9.21 -0.52 -4.06
C PHE A 157 -10.23 0.21 -4.94
N LEU A 158 -11.41 -0.39 -5.18
CA LEU A 158 -12.45 0.22 -5.99
C LEU A 158 -12.92 1.57 -5.44
N ILE A 159 -13.15 1.65 -4.13
CA ILE A 159 -13.58 2.89 -3.49
C ILE A 159 -12.50 3.97 -3.63
N ILE A 160 -11.23 3.62 -3.35
CA ILE A 160 -10.11 4.56 -3.49
C ILE A 160 -9.98 5.02 -4.95
N ALA A 161 -10.10 4.11 -5.92
CA ALA A 161 -10.03 4.44 -7.34
C ALA A 161 -11.16 5.39 -7.77
N ILE A 162 -12.40 5.11 -7.37
CA ILE A 162 -13.56 5.96 -7.67
C ILE A 162 -13.36 7.37 -7.10
N VAL A 163 -12.97 7.47 -5.82
CA VAL A 163 -12.73 8.75 -5.16
C VAL A 163 -11.61 9.54 -5.86
N SER A 164 -10.52 8.84 -6.21
CA SER A 164 -9.38 9.47 -6.88
C SER A 164 -9.75 9.99 -8.27
N VAL A 165 -10.48 9.20 -9.07
CA VAL A 165 -10.94 9.60 -10.41
C VAL A 165 -11.91 10.78 -10.30
N SER A 166 -12.89 10.72 -9.40
CA SER A 166 -13.85 11.80 -9.18
C SER A 166 -13.15 13.12 -8.79
N PHE A 167 -12.13 13.03 -7.92
CA PHE A 167 -11.34 14.19 -7.54
C PHE A 167 -10.56 14.80 -8.72
N VAL A 168 -9.93 13.97 -9.54
CA VAL A 168 -9.22 14.43 -10.76
C VAL A 168 -10.17 15.09 -11.73
N MET A 169 -11.31 14.48 -12.02
CA MET A 169 -12.31 15.04 -12.95
C MET A 169 -12.85 16.38 -12.46
N SER A 170 -13.17 16.53 -11.17
CA SER A 170 -13.63 17.81 -10.62
C SER A 170 -12.61 18.94 -10.75
N ARG A 171 -11.30 18.59 -10.75
CA ARG A 171 -10.22 19.56 -10.96
C ARG A 171 -10.08 19.95 -12.42
N MET A 172 -10.32 19.02 -13.35
CA MET A 172 -10.28 19.30 -14.80
C MET A 172 -11.42 20.24 -15.22
N GLU A 173 -12.63 20.07 -14.69
CA GLU A 173 -13.77 20.93 -14.94
C GLU A 173 -13.58 22.36 -14.38
N ALA A 174 -12.78 22.51 -13.31
CA ALA A 174 -12.49 23.81 -12.70
C ALA A 174 -11.44 24.63 -13.47
N LEU A 175 -10.77 24.06 -14.50
CA LEU A 175 -9.83 24.79 -15.33
C LEU A 175 -10.59 25.61 -16.37
N PRO A 176 -10.41 26.96 -16.45
CA PRO A 176 -11.11 27.78 -17.43
C PRO A 176 -10.68 27.40 -18.86
N ILE A 177 -11.67 27.10 -19.74
CA ILE A 177 -11.46 26.74 -21.14
C ILE A 177 -10.94 27.95 -21.98
N SER A 178 -10.67 29.08 -21.35
CA SER A 178 -10.38 30.37 -22.03
C SER A 178 -8.95 30.54 -22.56
N SER A 179 -8.11 29.50 -22.63
CA SER A 179 -6.71 29.63 -23.07
C SER A 179 -6.45 29.14 -24.51
N TYR A 180 -7.48 28.83 -25.29
CA TYR A 180 -7.34 28.37 -26.70
C TYR A 180 -8.12 29.19 -27.73
N SER A 181 -8.24 30.50 -27.51
CA SER A 181 -8.74 31.43 -28.53
C SER A 181 -7.67 32.40 -28.96
#